data_e70cf617d5857e127174ef3512cfd3c8
#
_entry.id   e70cf617d5857e127174ef3512cfd3c8
#
_cell.length_a   1.000
_cell.length_b   1.000
_cell.length_c   1.000
_cell.angle_alpha   90.00
_cell.angle_beta   90.00
_cell.angle_gamma   90.00
#
_symmetry.space_group_name_H-M   'P 1'
#
loop_
_entity.id
_entity.type
_entity.pdbx_description
1 polymer ?
#
loop_
_entity_poly.entity_id
_entity_poly.type
_entity_poly.pdbx_seq_one_letter_code
_entity_poly.pdbx_strand_id
1 'polypeptide(L)'
;MTTQTTFYFSQLSNRRVFSERGTELGKIQDFLIDLTPWSANTIEPVRPRVIAAKMKTASGIRTYDFSSFEIRKFKGSYRVVCHDVYEINVNSFQNSLWLKDWVLGKQIVDINDRKLVKVQDIRLVTIPSGTFAIAVDVGFEGFLRRWNLDQPILSLLDSFGMSIEDKLILWDDIEAVDYSRHNLKLTKSSSRLKTLHPSDLADIIEDLDKATRTYIFSSLDDEQAADVLEEMEPDAQVEILESLSKEKAADLLEKMPADEAADILDELEHTKVEELLNEMDKSSSEEVRELLEYPDKAVGSIMSTDFMTFDKNMTVNDVITVIRKEKPEPSYIHSIFIVDQTDKFLSAIPLAKLIVSEPTLTLKQIMQKNPVVVYDDDEIDTLAELVSKYNLHAVPVLNRSHELEGVVVIEDIVHDLMGERKTK
;
A
#
# COMPACT_ATOMS: atom_id res chain seq x y z
N MET A 1 4.51 19.26 -41.61
CA MET A 1 3.96 19.37 -40.25
C MET A 1 3.53 17.99 -39.82
N THR A 2 4.34 17.31 -39.03
CA THR A 2 4.00 15.99 -38.45
C THR A 2 2.99 16.21 -37.35
N THR A 3 1.72 15.91 -37.64
CA THR A 3 0.62 16.07 -36.71
C THR A 3 0.73 15.00 -35.63
N GLN A 4 0.87 15.41 -34.37
CA GLN A 4 0.74 14.55 -33.22
C GLN A 4 -0.64 13.86 -33.26
N THR A 5 -0.66 12.53 -33.22
CA THR A 5 -1.90 11.75 -33.27
C THR A 5 -2.03 10.97 -31.97
N THR A 6 -3.12 11.21 -31.23
CA THR A 6 -3.45 10.49 -30.00
C THR A 6 -4.63 9.54 -30.29
N PHE A 7 -4.54 8.31 -29.80
CA PHE A 7 -5.57 7.28 -29.97
C PHE A 7 -5.54 6.30 -28.79
N TYR A 8 -6.57 5.47 -28.70
CA TYR A 8 -6.64 4.40 -27.73
C TYR A 8 -6.33 3.04 -28.36
N PHE A 9 -5.77 2.12 -27.57
CA PHE A 9 -5.45 0.77 -28.04
C PHE A 9 -6.68 0.06 -28.64
N SER A 10 -7.83 0.16 -27.97
CA SER A 10 -9.08 -0.44 -28.45
C SER A 10 -9.49 0.02 -29.87
N GLN A 11 -9.19 1.27 -30.21
CA GLN A 11 -9.50 1.85 -31.53
C GLN A 11 -8.69 1.24 -32.67
N LEU A 12 -7.53 0.65 -32.37
CA LEU A 12 -6.67 -0.02 -33.34
C LEU A 12 -6.72 -1.54 -33.25
N SER A 13 -7.10 -2.10 -32.12
CA SER A 13 -7.27 -3.54 -31.94
C SER A 13 -8.29 -4.08 -32.95
N ASN A 14 -7.94 -5.19 -33.61
CA ASN A 14 -8.71 -5.83 -34.69
C ASN A 14 -8.88 -4.96 -35.98
N ARG A 15 -8.24 -3.78 -36.07
CA ARG A 15 -8.25 -2.97 -37.30
C ARG A 15 -7.45 -3.64 -38.40
N ARG A 16 -7.95 -3.46 -39.65
CA ARG A 16 -7.25 -3.90 -40.85
C ARG A 16 -6.06 -3.00 -41.14
N VAL A 17 -4.98 -3.60 -41.51
CA VAL A 17 -3.75 -2.94 -41.98
C VAL A 17 -3.65 -3.10 -43.49
N PHE A 18 -3.30 -2.00 -44.17
CA PHE A 18 -3.17 -1.98 -45.60
C PHE A 18 -1.71 -1.66 -46.00
N SER A 19 -1.29 -2.22 -47.11
CA SER A 19 -0.05 -1.75 -47.75
C SER A 19 -0.24 -0.38 -48.40
N GLU A 20 0.83 0.29 -48.84
CA GLU A 20 0.73 1.55 -49.61
C GLU A 20 -0.15 1.39 -50.88
N ARG A 21 -0.10 0.23 -51.49
CA ARG A 21 -0.88 -0.11 -52.71
C ARG A 21 -2.35 -0.44 -52.37
N GLY A 22 -2.76 -0.34 -51.09
CA GLY A 22 -4.14 -0.62 -50.67
C GLY A 22 -4.50 -2.09 -50.50
N THR A 23 -3.52 -3.00 -50.57
CA THR A 23 -3.72 -4.41 -50.31
C THR A 23 -3.88 -4.66 -48.81
N GLU A 24 -4.87 -5.45 -48.36
CA GLU A 24 -5.03 -5.83 -46.96
C GLU A 24 -3.93 -6.82 -46.56
N LEU A 25 -3.16 -6.48 -45.55
CA LEU A 25 -2.05 -7.28 -45.00
C LEU A 25 -2.51 -8.17 -43.83
N GLY A 26 -3.52 -7.73 -43.07
CA GLY A 26 -4.03 -8.46 -41.92
C GLY A 26 -4.72 -7.54 -40.93
N LYS A 27 -4.89 -8.03 -39.69
CA LYS A 27 -5.53 -7.29 -38.60
C LYS A 27 -4.61 -7.22 -37.38
N ILE A 28 -4.54 -6.06 -36.74
CA ILE A 28 -3.78 -5.86 -35.50
C ILE A 28 -4.41 -6.71 -34.40
N GLN A 29 -3.56 -7.42 -33.64
CA GLN A 29 -3.98 -8.19 -32.47
C GLN A 29 -3.49 -7.55 -31.19
N ASP A 30 -2.21 -7.11 -31.15
CA ASP A 30 -1.55 -6.57 -29.97
C ASP A 30 -0.37 -5.70 -30.35
N PHE A 31 0.11 -4.87 -29.42
CA PHE A 31 1.33 -4.08 -29.51
C PHE A 31 2.34 -4.49 -28.45
N LEU A 32 3.60 -4.62 -28.85
CA LEU A 32 4.73 -4.81 -27.94
C LEU A 32 5.32 -3.46 -27.60
N ILE A 33 5.46 -3.18 -26.32
CA ILE A 33 6.14 -1.98 -25.83
C ILE A 33 7.49 -2.35 -25.19
N ASP A 34 8.47 -1.46 -25.36
CA ASP A 34 9.77 -1.53 -24.72
C ASP A 34 9.75 -0.67 -23.46
N LEU A 35 10.06 -1.28 -22.33
CA LEU A 35 10.15 -0.64 -21.02
C LEU A 35 11.57 -0.16 -20.69
N THR A 36 12.54 -0.37 -21.60
CA THR A 36 13.92 0.07 -21.38
C THR A 36 13.98 1.59 -21.41
N PRO A 37 14.59 2.25 -20.41
CA PRO A 37 14.80 3.69 -20.44
C PRO A 37 15.59 4.10 -21.68
N TRP A 38 15.09 5.09 -22.44
CA TRP A 38 15.74 5.60 -23.66
C TRP A 38 17.16 6.11 -23.41
N SER A 39 17.47 6.59 -22.19
CA SER A 39 18.85 6.88 -21.79
C SER A 39 19.03 6.78 -20.27
N ALA A 40 20.18 6.27 -19.83
CA ALA A 40 20.53 6.13 -18.42
C ALA A 40 20.74 7.48 -17.68
N ASN A 41 20.67 8.62 -18.37
CA ASN A 41 21.02 9.95 -17.84
C ASN A 41 19.88 10.99 -17.89
N THR A 42 18.66 10.63 -18.24
CA THR A 42 17.54 11.60 -18.28
C THR A 42 16.71 11.53 -17.02
N ILE A 43 16.52 12.71 -16.40
CA ILE A 43 15.59 12.97 -15.27
C ILE A 43 14.12 12.93 -15.77
N GLU A 44 13.88 12.84 -17.08
CA GLU A 44 12.55 12.81 -17.66
C GLU A 44 11.91 11.40 -17.56
N PRO A 45 10.61 11.33 -17.29
CA PRO A 45 9.87 10.07 -17.20
C PRO A 45 9.94 9.30 -18.52
N VAL A 46 10.33 8.03 -18.44
CA VAL A 46 10.51 7.16 -19.60
C VAL A 46 9.17 6.57 -20.01
N ARG A 47 8.60 7.08 -21.09
CA ARG A 47 7.37 6.54 -21.67
C ARG A 47 7.66 5.33 -22.54
N PRO A 48 6.99 4.18 -22.31
CA PRO A 48 7.20 2.97 -23.09
C PRO A 48 6.92 3.19 -24.57
N ARG A 49 7.88 2.79 -25.41
CA ARG A 49 7.76 2.92 -26.87
C ARG A 49 7.15 1.65 -27.45
N VAL A 50 6.22 1.81 -28.37
CA VAL A 50 5.71 0.69 -29.19
C VAL A 50 6.78 0.30 -30.20
N ILE A 51 7.26 -0.93 -30.14
CA ILE A 51 8.33 -1.46 -30.98
C ILE A 51 7.84 -2.49 -32.00
N ALA A 52 6.75 -3.19 -31.71
CA ALA A 52 6.20 -4.21 -32.61
C ALA A 52 4.67 -4.28 -32.60
N ALA A 53 4.10 -4.76 -33.69
CA ALA A 53 2.70 -5.12 -33.80
C ALA A 53 2.53 -6.61 -34.10
N LYS A 54 1.72 -7.30 -33.27
CA LYS A 54 1.26 -8.66 -33.54
C LYS A 54 0.05 -8.58 -34.49
N MET A 55 0.09 -9.24 -35.61
CA MET A 55 -0.96 -9.21 -36.60
C MET A 55 -1.46 -10.62 -36.95
N LYS A 56 -2.77 -10.75 -37.16
CA LYS A 56 -3.38 -11.93 -37.77
C LYS A 56 -3.42 -11.72 -39.29
N THR A 57 -2.61 -12.47 -40.00
CA THR A 57 -2.51 -12.46 -41.49
C THR A 57 -3.16 -13.71 -42.07
N ALA A 58 -3.24 -13.81 -43.39
CA ALA A 58 -3.71 -15.02 -44.09
C ALA A 58 -2.85 -16.26 -43.81
N SER A 59 -1.55 -16.06 -43.49
CA SER A 59 -0.58 -17.12 -43.16
C SER A 59 -0.45 -17.43 -41.68
N GLY A 60 -1.26 -16.82 -40.82
CA GLY A 60 -1.26 -16.99 -39.36
C GLY A 60 -0.91 -15.71 -38.61
N ILE A 61 -0.56 -15.87 -37.31
CA ILE A 61 -0.16 -14.75 -36.46
C ILE A 61 1.34 -14.49 -36.65
N ARG A 62 1.67 -13.24 -36.95
CA ARG A 62 3.06 -12.79 -37.18
C ARG A 62 3.31 -11.46 -36.47
N THR A 63 4.57 -11.15 -36.20
CA THR A 63 5.02 -9.93 -35.51
C THR A 63 5.89 -9.10 -36.45
N TYR A 64 5.53 -7.83 -36.55
CA TYR A 64 6.20 -6.88 -37.46
C TYR A 64 6.74 -5.69 -36.68
N ASP A 65 7.85 -5.12 -37.18
CA ASP A 65 8.41 -3.88 -36.67
C ASP A 65 7.41 -2.74 -36.78
N PHE A 66 7.16 -2.06 -35.67
CA PHE A 66 6.15 -0.99 -35.64
C PHE A 66 6.60 0.31 -36.32
N SER A 67 7.90 0.53 -36.52
CA SER A 67 8.42 1.71 -37.23
C SER A 67 7.90 1.83 -38.65
N SER A 68 7.47 0.70 -39.26
CA SER A 68 6.92 0.66 -40.62
C SER A 68 5.42 1.01 -40.67
N PHE A 69 4.78 1.26 -39.54
CA PHE A 69 3.35 1.53 -39.47
C PHE A 69 3.07 3.03 -39.40
N GLU A 70 2.17 3.53 -40.24
CA GLU A 70 1.62 4.86 -40.17
C GLU A 70 0.13 4.82 -39.79
N ILE A 71 -0.22 5.60 -38.76
CA ILE A 71 -1.60 5.73 -38.28
C ILE A 71 -2.15 7.07 -38.77
N ARG A 72 -3.14 7.02 -39.63
CA ARG A 72 -3.82 8.21 -40.17
C ARG A 72 -5.25 8.32 -39.65
N LYS A 73 -5.62 9.49 -39.15
CA LYS A 73 -7.01 9.79 -38.78
C LYS A 73 -7.78 10.22 -40.03
N PHE A 74 -8.87 9.55 -40.33
CA PHE A 74 -9.72 9.85 -41.47
C PHE A 74 -11.19 9.78 -41.09
N LYS A 75 -11.91 10.90 -41.25
CA LYS A 75 -13.36 11.01 -40.94
C LYS A 75 -13.77 10.38 -39.59
N GLY A 76 -13.04 10.72 -38.53
CA GLY A 76 -13.33 10.22 -37.16
C GLY A 76 -12.88 8.78 -36.87
N SER A 77 -12.31 8.07 -37.87
CA SER A 77 -11.78 6.72 -37.73
C SER A 77 -10.26 6.70 -37.96
N TYR A 78 -9.60 5.60 -37.62
CA TYR A 78 -8.17 5.41 -37.85
C TYR A 78 -7.96 4.43 -39.00
N ARG A 79 -7.05 4.79 -39.93
CA ARG A 79 -6.55 3.91 -40.98
C ARG A 79 -5.08 3.61 -40.69
N VAL A 80 -4.70 2.34 -40.73
CA VAL A 80 -3.34 1.88 -40.50
C VAL A 80 -2.75 1.42 -41.83
N VAL A 81 -1.62 2.02 -42.21
CA VAL A 81 -0.84 1.69 -43.41
C VAL A 81 0.51 1.16 -42.97
N CYS A 82 0.96 0.07 -43.58
CA CYS A 82 2.30 -0.46 -43.39
C CYS A 82 3.10 -0.23 -44.67
N HIS A 83 4.22 0.51 -44.56
CA HIS A 83 5.06 0.87 -45.71
C HIS A 83 5.93 -0.31 -46.15
N ASP A 84 6.59 -0.93 -45.18
CA ASP A 84 7.45 -2.10 -45.39
C ASP A 84 7.16 -3.17 -44.36
N VAL A 85 7.10 -4.43 -44.80
CA VAL A 85 6.71 -5.56 -43.94
C VAL A 85 7.96 -6.25 -43.43
N TYR A 86 8.52 -5.76 -42.30
CA TYR A 86 9.64 -6.38 -41.61
C TYR A 86 9.14 -7.26 -40.48
N GLU A 87 9.26 -8.58 -40.64
CA GLU A 87 8.97 -9.55 -39.58
C GLU A 87 10.14 -9.55 -38.57
N ILE A 88 9.85 -9.43 -37.28
CA ILE A 88 10.85 -9.38 -36.22
C ILE A 88 10.69 -10.53 -35.23
N ASN A 89 11.83 -10.97 -34.68
CA ASN A 89 11.84 -11.95 -33.60
C ASN A 89 11.79 -11.25 -32.24
N VAL A 90 10.70 -11.42 -31.53
CA VAL A 90 10.46 -10.76 -30.22
C VAL A 90 11.36 -11.28 -29.10
N ASN A 91 11.96 -12.47 -29.23
CA ASN A 91 12.80 -13.04 -28.18
C ASN A 91 14.10 -12.23 -27.91
N SER A 92 14.42 -11.27 -28.78
CA SER A 92 15.56 -10.37 -28.59
C SER A 92 15.31 -9.18 -27.65
N PHE A 93 14.05 -8.94 -27.27
CA PHE A 93 13.66 -7.80 -26.41
C PHE A 93 13.42 -8.27 -24.98
N GLN A 94 14.42 -8.16 -24.13
CA GLN A 94 14.39 -8.69 -22.76
C GLN A 94 13.48 -7.89 -21.80
N ASN A 95 13.22 -6.62 -22.11
CA ASN A 95 12.44 -5.72 -21.25
C ASN A 95 11.22 -5.17 -21.99
N SER A 96 10.40 -6.06 -22.51
CA SER A 96 9.22 -5.69 -23.29
C SER A 96 7.99 -6.48 -22.89
N LEU A 97 6.80 -5.89 -23.07
CA LEU A 97 5.53 -6.55 -22.77
C LEU A 97 4.46 -6.26 -23.84
N TRP A 98 3.52 -7.18 -23.97
CA TRP A 98 2.35 -7.06 -24.84
C TRP A 98 1.23 -6.32 -24.13
N LEU A 99 0.72 -5.21 -24.70
CA LEU A 99 -0.26 -4.35 -24.07
C LEU A 99 -1.59 -5.08 -23.76
N LYS A 100 -2.08 -5.90 -24.71
CA LYS A 100 -3.33 -6.63 -24.52
C LYS A 100 -3.19 -7.74 -23.50
N ASP A 101 -2.11 -8.50 -23.57
CA ASP A 101 -1.93 -9.69 -22.74
C ASP A 101 -1.55 -9.33 -21.29
N TRP A 102 -0.85 -8.18 -21.07
CA TRP A 102 -0.22 -7.84 -19.80
C TRP A 102 -0.73 -6.56 -19.13
N VAL A 103 -1.45 -5.69 -19.85
CA VAL A 103 -1.92 -4.42 -19.30
C VAL A 103 -3.44 -4.30 -19.38
N LEU A 104 -4.00 -4.57 -20.56
CA LEU A 104 -5.44 -4.37 -20.79
C LEU A 104 -6.29 -5.34 -19.97
N GLY A 105 -7.17 -4.80 -19.12
CA GLY A 105 -8.06 -5.60 -18.28
C GLY A 105 -7.38 -6.14 -17.01
N LYS A 106 -6.13 -5.79 -16.75
CA LYS A 106 -5.39 -6.13 -15.53
C LYS A 106 -5.64 -5.12 -14.43
N GLN A 107 -5.39 -5.55 -13.19
CA GLN A 107 -5.36 -4.67 -12.04
C GLN A 107 -3.98 -4.01 -11.94
N ILE A 108 -3.98 -2.74 -11.60
CA ILE A 108 -2.78 -1.93 -11.36
C ILE A 108 -3.00 -1.08 -10.11
N VAL A 109 -1.93 -0.69 -9.46
CA VAL A 109 -1.98 0.29 -8.38
C VAL A 109 -1.88 1.70 -8.96
N ASP A 110 -2.86 2.54 -8.65
CA ASP A 110 -2.79 3.98 -8.83
C ASP A 110 -2.04 4.57 -7.63
N ILE A 111 -0.78 4.95 -7.84
CA ILE A 111 0.09 5.46 -6.75
C ILE A 111 -0.42 6.81 -6.20
N ASN A 112 -1.08 7.62 -7.03
CA ASN A 112 -1.59 8.93 -6.59
C ASN A 112 -2.85 8.81 -5.75
N ASP A 113 -3.80 7.95 -6.20
CA ASP A 113 -5.06 7.68 -5.49
C ASP A 113 -4.93 6.53 -4.46
N ARG A 114 -3.74 5.89 -4.37
CA ARG A 114 -3.39 4.80 -3.44
C ARG A 114 -4.42 3.69 -3.41
N LYS A 115 -4.83 3.22 -4.59
CA LYS A 115 -5.86 2.17 -4.72
C LYS A 115 -5.65 1.29 -5.93
N LEU A 116 -6.23 0.10 -5.85
CA LEU A 116 -6.27 -0.85 -6.94
C LEU A 116 -7.33 -0.45 -7.96
N VAL A 117 -6.95 -0.39 -9.24
CA VAL A 117 -7.85 -0.05 -10.34
C VAL A 117 -7.66 -1.00 -11.52
N LYS A 118 -8.73 -1.21 -12.30
CA LYS A 118 -8.70 -2.08 -13.47
C LYS A 118 -8.53 -1.28 -14.75
N VAL A 119 -7.50 -1.61 -15.55
CA VAL A 119 -7.25 -0.97 -16.85
C VAL A 119 -8.36 -1.33 -17.84
N GLN A 120 -9.09 -0.32 -18.31
CA GLN A 120 -10.15 -0.47 -19.31
C GLN A 120 -9.62 -0.28 -20.72
N ASP A 121 -8.71 0.70 -20.94
CA ASP A 121 -8.07 0.97 -22.23
C ASP A 121 -6.68 1.58 -22.03
N ILE A 122 -5.90 1.75 -23.11
CA ILE A 122 -4.55 2.30 -23.05
C ILE A 122 -4.45 3.46 -24.04
N ARG A 123 -3.99 4.62 -23.57
CA ARG A 123 -3.83 5.81 -24.39
C ARG A 123 -2.43 5.86 -24.99
N LEU A 124 -2.37 5.99 -26.29
CA LEU A 124 -1.15 6.01 -27.10
C LEU A 124 -1.03 7.34 -27.83
N VAL A 125 0.21 7.79 -28.04
CA VAL A 125 0.52 8.98 -28.84
C VAL A 125 1.59 8.65 -29.88
N THR A 126 1.38 9.08 -31.11
CA THR A 126 2.39 9.04 -32.16
C THR A 126 2.96 10.44 -32.35
N ILE A 127 4.27 10.54 -32.26
CA ILE A 127 5.08 11.74 -32.52
C ILE A 127 6.20 11.36 -33.49
N PRO A 128 7.00 12.31 -34.04
CA PRO A 128 8.05 11.99 -35.03
C PRO A 128 9.08 10.95 -34.54
N SER A 129 9.32 10.86 -33.24
CA SER A 129 10.29 9.92 -32.66
C SER A 129 9.70 8.51 -32.45
N GLY A 130 8.41 8.30 -32.63
CA GLY A 130 7.76 7.01 -32.49
C GLY A 130 6.37 7.07 -31.84
N THR A 131 5.84 5.91 -31.52
CA THR A 131 4.57 5.76 -30.79
C THR A 131 4.85 5.31 -29.35
N PHE A 132 4.18 5.96 -28.40
CA PHE A 132 4.41 5.76 -26.98
C PHE A 132 3.11 5.50 -26.22
N ALA A 133 3.16 4.64 -25.23
CA ALA A 133 2.09 4.51 -24.24
C ALA A 133 2.25 5.61 -23.19
N ILE A 134 1.22 6.45 -23.02
CA ILE A 134 1.30 7.65 -22.17
C ILE A 134 0.42 7.56 -20.93
N ALA A 135 -0.67 6.82 -20.98
CA ALA A 135 -1.59 6.66 -19.87
C ALA A 135 -2.44 5.39 -20.03
N VAL A 136 -3.03 4.96 -18.95
CA VAL A 136 -4.12 3.97 -18.95
C VAL A 136 -5.44 4.66 -18.61
N ASP A 137 -6.51 4.16 -19.21
CA ASP A 137 -7.87 4.59 -18.93
C ASP A 137 -8.51 3.56 -18.00
N VAL A 138 -8.91 4.01 -16.82
CA VAL A 138 -9.59 3.19 -15.79
C VAL A 138 -11.06 3.58 -15.63
N GLY A 139 -11.52 4.56 -16.42
CA GLY A 139 -12.89 5.09 -16.42
C GLY A 139 -13.88 4.22 -17.17
N PHE A 140 -15.16 4.53 -16.95
CA PHE A 140 -16.27 3.83 -17.61
C PHE A 140 -16.30 4.06 -19.13
N GLU A 141 -15.81 5.21 -19.60
CA GLU A 141 -15.72 5.49 -21.05
C GLU A 141 -14.75 4.52 -21.76
N GLY A 142 -13.60 4.20 -21.13
CA GLY A 142 -12.67 3.20 -21.63
C GLY A 142 -13.31 1.82 -21.79
N PHE A 143 -14.14 1.42 -20.83
CA PHE A 143 -14.92 0.19 -20.92
C PHE A 143 -15.90 0.22 -22.11
N LEU A 144 -16.68 1.29 -22.28
CA LEU A 144 -17.61 1.44 -23.41
C LEU A 144 -16.88 1.42 -24.75
N ARG A 145 -15.76 2.11 -24.86
CA ARG A 145 -14.92 2.18 -26.08
C ARG A 145 -14.41 0.80 -26.50
N ARG A 146 -14.03 -0.03 -25.54
CA ARG A 146 -13.59 -1.40 -25.79
C ARG A 146 -14.68 -2.27 -26.47
N TRP A 147 -15.95 -1.99 -26.19
CA TRP A 147 -17.09 -2.70 -26.77
C TRP A 147 -17.71 -1.98 -27.97
N ASN A 148 -17.11 -0.87 -28.44
CA ASN A 148 -17.67 0.03 -29.47
C ASN A 148 -19.07 0.58 -29.11
N LEU A 149 -19.34 0.76 -27.84
CA LEU A 149 -20.60 1.28 -27.30
C LEU A 149 -20.48 2.74 -26.82
N ASP A 150 -19.28 3.34 -26.92
CA ASP A 150 -19.00 4.71 -26.48
C ASP A 150 -19.90 5.72 -27.19
N GLN A 151 -19.92 5.75 -28.51
CA GLN A 151 -20.68 6.73 -29.29
C GLN A 151 -22.19 6.71 -29.01
N PRO A 152 -22.91 5.56 -29.04
CA PRO A 152 -24.34 5.53 -28.80
C PRO A 152 -24.70 5.84 -27.34
N ILE A 153 -23.89 5.39 -26.38
CA ILE A 153 -24.19 5.60 -24.95
C ILE A 153 -23.85 7.02 -24.52
N LEU A 154 -22.70 7.57 -24.93
CA LEU A 154 -22.32 8.94 -24.63
C LEU A 154 -23.32 9.94 -25.22
N SER A 155 -23.76 9.75 -26.46
CA SER A 155 -24.78 10.63 -27.08
C SER A 155 -26.12 10.56 -26.35
N LEU A 156 -26.47 9.42 -25.76
CA LEU A 156 -27.66 9.27 -24.93
C LEU A 156 -27.51 10.03 -23.60
N LEU A 157 -26.37 9.84 -22.92
CA LEU A 157 -26.07 10.49 -21.64
C LEU A 157 -25.97 12.02 -21.78
N ASP A 158 -25.34 12.51 -22.84
CA ASP A 158 -25.31 13.93 -23.18
C ASP A 158 -26.72 14.52 -23.32
N SER A 159 -27.65 13.75 -23.88
CA SER A 159 -29.06 14.18 -24.02
C SER A 159 -29.78 14.31 -22.66
N PHE A 160 -29.29 13.66 -21.61
CA PHE A 160 -29.75 13.77 -20.22
C PHE A 160 -28.90 14.73 -19.38
N GLY A 161 -27.91 15.42 -19.96
CA GLY A 161 -27.03 16.37 -19.25
C GLY A 161 -26.03 15.68 -18.30
N MET A 162 -25.78 14.39 -18.49
CA MET A 162 -24.79 13.63 -17.71
C MET A 162 -23.51 13.49 -18.52
N SER A 163 -22.39 14.01 -17.98
CA SER A 163 -21.04 13.79 -18.52
C SER A 163 -20.34 12.68 -17.76
N ILE A 164 -19.66 11.79 -18.48
CA ILE A 164 -18.73 10.83 -17.88
C ILE A 164 -17.34 11.44 -17.99
N GLU A 165 -16.62 11.52 -16.89
CA GLU A 165 -15.25 11.98 -16.90
C GLU A 165 -14.29 10.85 -17.29
N ASP A 166 -13.37 11.13 -18.22
CA ASP A 166 -12.24 10.24 -18.52
C ASP A 166 -11.33 10.16 -17.28
N LYS A 167 -11.17 8.99 -16.70
CA LYS A 167 -10.22 8.77 -15.61
C LYS A 167 -8.94 8.17 -16.18
N LEU A 168 -7.97 9.04 -16.48
CA LEU A 168 -6.67 8.69 -17.02
C LEU A 168 -5.61 8.72 -15.92
N ILE A 169 -4.84 7.65 -15.81
CA ILE A 169 -3.67 7.56 -14.96
C ILE A 169 -2.44 7.58 -15.87
N LEU A 170 -1.48 8.48 -15.62
CA LEU A 170 -0.27 8.54 -16.41
C LEU A 170 0.54 7.24 -16.25
N TRP A 171 1.25 6.84 -17.31
CA TRP A 171 2.06 5.62 -17.27
C TRP A 171 3.09 5.60 -16.13
N ASP A 172 3.56 6.78 -15.75
CA ASP A 172 4.56 6.96 -14.68
C ASP A 172 3.96 6.77 -13.27
N ASP A 173 2.64 6.83 -13.15
CA ASP A 173 1.89 6.78 -11.88
C ASP A 173 1.23 5.42 -11.66
N ILE A 174 1.54 4.42 -12.49
CA ILE A 174 1.00 3.08 -12.38
C ILE A 174 2.06 2.07 -11.96
N GLU A 175 1.66 1.11 -11.16
CA GLU A 175 2.43 -0.07 -10.82
C GLU A 175 1.64 -1.35 -11.14
N ALA A 176 2.29 -2.29 -11.85
CA ALA A 176 1.64 -3.52 -12.25
C ALA A 176 1.70 -4.56 -11.13
N VAL A 177 0.56 -5.13 -10.78
CA VAL A 177 0.39 -6.08 -9.67
C VAL A 177 0.51 -7.55 -10.11
N ASP A 178 0.42 -7.86 -11.40
CA ASP A 178 0.43 -9.24 -11.89
C ASP A 178 1.85 -9.74 -12.17
N TYR A 179 2.48 -10.32 -11.16
CA TYR A 179 3.84 -10.89 -11.21
C TYR A 179 3.88 -12.40 -11.57
N SER A 180 2.73 -13.04 -11.76
CA SER A 180 2.60 -14.50 -11.62
C SER A 180 3.16 -15.35 -12.76
N ARG A 181 3.67 -14.83 -13.87
CA ARG A 181 4.00 -15.69 -15.02
C ARG A 181 5.33 -15.51 -15.74
N HIS A 182 6.14 -14.48 -15.51
CA HIS A 182 7.47 -14.39 -16.11
C HIS A 182 8.42 -13.60 -15.21
N ASN A 183 9.70 -14.04 -15.11
CA ASN A 183 10.82 -13.39 -14.44
C ASN A 183 11.17 -12.00 -15.01
N LEU A 184 10.20 -11.15 -15.25
CA LEU A 184 10.40 -9.74 -15.47
C LEU A 184 10.68 -9.11 -14.11
N LYS A 185 11.97 -9.09 -13.75
CA LYS A 185 12.46 -8.15 -12.72
C LYS A 185 12.14 -6.75 -13.20
N LEU A 186 10.95 -6.25 -12.87
CA LEU A 186 10.65 -4.83 -12.88
C LEU A 186 11.48 -4.19 -11.77
N THR A 187 12.75 -3.98 -12.04
CA THR A 187 13.81 -3.60 -11.07
C THR A 187 13.63 -2.17 -10.52
N LYS A 188 12.56 -1.47 -10.86
CA LYS A 188 12.21 -0.14 -10.33
C LYS A 188 10.81 -0.05 -9.72
N SER A 189 9.93 -0.99 -9.98
CA SER A 189 8.52 -0.94 -9.61
C SER A 189 8.27 -1.22 -8.12
N SER A 190 8.89 -2.26 -7.57
CA SER A 190 8.72 -2.61 -6.15
C SER A 190 9.25 -1.54 -5.19
N SER A 191 10.08 -0.60 -5.67
CA SER A 191 10.60 0.48 -4.81
C SER A 191 9.56 1.56 -4.48
N ARG A 192 8.50 1.72 -5.28
CA ARG A 192 7.46 2.73 -5.04
C ARG A 192 6.39 2.24 -4.07
N LEU A 193 5.96 0.98 -4.16
CA LEU A 193 5.08 0.38 -3.14
C LEU A 193 5.70 0.49 -1.75
N LYS A 194 7.00 0.24 -1.65
CA LYS A 194 7.77 0.39 -0.40
C LYS A 194 7.84 1.81 0.19
N THR A 195 7.43 2.83 -0.56
CA THR A 195 7.39 4.22 -0.08
C THR A 195 5.99 4.67 0.32
N LEU A 196 4.98 3.82 0.16
CA LEU A 196 3.63 4.09 0.64
C LEU A 196 3.58 3.98 2.17
N HIS A 197 2.59 4.66 2.78
CA HIS A 197 2.30 4.45 4.19
C HIS A 197 1.85 3.00 4.41
N PRO A 198 2.18 2.35 5.54
CA PRO A 198 1.74 0.99 5.83
C PRO A 198 0.24 0.77 5.65
N SER A 199 -0.60 1.64 6.17
CA SER A 199 -2.07 1.60 6.00
C SER A 199 -2.50 1.60 4.53
N ASP A 200 -1.93 2.49 3.70
CA ASP A 200 -2.25 2.53 2.26
C ASP A 200 -1.82 1.24 1.54
N LEU A 201 -0.71 0.64 1.98
CA LEU A 201 -0.21 -0.61 1.42
C LEU A 201 -1.03 -1.81 1.88
N ALA A 202 -1.53 -1.81 3.13
CA ALA A 202 -2.46 -2.79 3.66
C ALA A 202 -3.75 -2.83 2.83
N ASP A 203 -4.42 -1.67 2.64
CA ASP A 203 -5.62 -1.53 1.80
C ASP A 203 -5.42 -2.11 0.39
N ILE A 204 -4.27 -1.80 -0.23
CA ILE A 204 -3.94 -2.30 -1.58
C ILE A 204 -3.77 -3.83 -1.57
N ILE A 205 -3.07 -4.37 -0.58
CA ILE A 205 -2.78 -5.81 -0.48
C ILE A 205 -4.07 -6.60 -0.20
N GLU A 206 -4.97 -6.08 0.60
CA GLU A 206 -6.26 -6.70 0.91
C GLU A 206 -7.18 -6.82 -0.29
N ASP A 207 -7.17 -5.83 -1.17
CA ASP A 207 -7.95 -5.84 -2.42
C ASP A 207 -7.45 -6.87 -3.44
N LEU A 208 -6.29 -7.52 -3.22
CA LEU A 208 -5.70 -8.50 -4.14
C LEU A 208 -6.25 -9.91 -3.92
N ASP A 209 -6.15 -10.74 -4.97
CA ASP A 209 -6.36 -12.18 -4.81
C ASP A 209 -5.29 -12.82 -3.89
N LYS A 210 -5.66 -13.90 -3.19
CA LYS A 210 -4.80 -14.57 -2.20
C LYS A 210 -3.37 -14.85 -2.67
N ALA A 211 -3.18 -15.30 -3.91
CA ALA A 211 -1.86 -15.67 -4.40
C ALA A 211 -0.97 -14.44 -4.63
N THR A 212 -1.56 -13.36 -5.16
CA THR A 212 -0.86 -12.09 -5.38
C THR A 212 -0.59 -11.39 -4.06
N ARG A 213 -1.53 -11.41 -3.11
CA ARG A 213 -1.40 -10.89 -1.74
C ARG A 213 -0.18 -11.50 -1.05
N THR A 214 -0.13 -12.84 -0.94
CA THR A 214 0.99 -13.56 -0.32
C THR A 214 2.33 -13.26 -1.02
N TYR A 215 2.34 -13.16 -2.34
CA TYR A 215 3.56 -12.87 -3.08
C TYR A 215 4.10 -11.46 -2.79
N ILE A 216 3.24 -10.43 -2.85
CA ILE A 216 3.64 -9.03 -2.58
C ILE A 216 4.08 -8.89 -1.13
N PHE A 217 3.31 -9.41 -0.18
CA PHE A 217 3.66 -9.38 1.22
C PHE A 217 5.03 -10.03 1.48
N SER A 218 5.29 -11.19 0.90
CA SER A 218 6.60 -11.88 1.01
C SER A 218 7.77 -11.13 0.36
N SER A 219 7.50 -10.11 -0.45
CA SER A 219 8.54 -9.27 -1.09
C SER A 219 8.94 -8.05 -0.25
N LEU A 220 8.19 -7.76 0.82
CA LEU A 220 8.51 -6.72 1.79
C LEU A 220 9.70 -7.14 2.65
N ASP A 221 10.43 -6.18 3.19
CA ASP A 221 11.36 -6.48 4.26
C ASP A 221 10.60 -6.67 5.58
N ASP A 222 11.25 -7.22 6.59
CA ASP A 222 10.60 -7.67 7.81
C ASP A 222 9.95 -6.55 8.62
N GLU A 223 10.56 -5.35 8.65
CA GLU A 223 10.02 -4.18 9.32
C GLU A 223 8.75 -3.69 8.61
N GLN A 224 8.83 -3.49 7.29
CA GLN A 224 7.66 -3.10 6.49
C GLN A 224 6.53 -4.14 6.51
N ALA A 225 6.88 -5.42 6.57
CA ALA A 225 5.89 -6.50 6.63
C ALA A 225 5.15 -6.50 7.99
N ALA A 226 5.84 -6.20 9.08
CA ALA A 226 5.24 -6.03 10.40
C ALA A 226 4.30 -4.82 10.43
N ASP A 227 4.79 -3.63 10.01
CA ASP A 227 3.99 -2.40 9.95
C ASP A 227 2.73 -2.56 9.07
N VAL A 228 2.84 -3.26 7.93
CA VAL A 228 1.68 -3.51 7.03
C VAL A 228 0.72 -4.53 7.63
N LEU A 229 1.23 -5.55 8.31
CA LEU A 229 0.39 -6.57 8.95
C LEU A 229 -0.45 -5.97 10.08
N GLU A 230 0.11 -5.07 10.88
CA GLU A 230 -0.57 -4.30 11.93
C GLU A 230 -1.79 -3.54 11.40
N GLU A 231 -1.65 -2.90 10.24
CA GLU A 231 -2.69 -2.08 9.63
C GLU A 231 -3.74 -2.86 8.82
N MET A 232 -3.62 -4.19 8.71
CA MET A 232 -4.55 -5.01 7.94
C MET A 232 -5.81 -5.37 8.76
N GLU A 233 -6.93 -5.60 8.07
CA GLU A 233 -8.14 -6.15 8.71
C GLU A 233 -7.89 -7.56 9.26
N PRO A 234 -8.51 -7.97 10.38
CA PRO A 234 -8.23 -9.23 11.08
C PRO A 234 -8.24 -10.49 10.20
N ASP A 235 -9.26 -10.63 9.35
CA ASP A 235 -9.37 -11.77 8.41
C ASP A 235 -8.15 -11.88 7.47
N ALA A 236 -7.60 -10.73 7.05
CA ALA A 236 -6.44 -10.70 6.17
C ALA A 236 -5.13 -10.97 6.91
N GLN A 237 -5.01 -10.51 8.16
CA GLN A 237 -3.89 -10.80 9.06
C GLN A 237 -3.77 -12.30 9.28
N VAL A 238 -4.85 -12.96 9.67
CA VAL A 238 -4.93 -14.42 9.85
C VAL A 238 -4.51 -15.15 8.57
N GLU A 239 -5.06 -14.74 7.42
CA GLU A 239 -4.77 -15.37 6.12
C GLU A 239 -3.28 -15.26 5.72
N ILE A 240 -2.64 -14.14 6.00
CA ILE A 240 -1.21 -13.92 5.77
C ILE A 240 -0.39 -14.81 6.71
N LEU A 241 -0.64 -14.76 8.02
CA LEU A 241 0.11 -15.56 9.01
C LEU A 241 0.02 -17.06 8.73
N GLU A 242 -1.16 -17.56 8.33
CA GLU A 242 -1.33 -18.96 7.93
C GLU A 242 -0.55 -19.34 6.67
N SER A 243 -0.27 -18.38 5.80
CA SER A 243 0.48 -18.61 4.55
C SER A 243 1.99 -18.64 4.73
N LEU A 244 2.50 -18.16 5.87
CA LEU A 244 3.92 -18.08 6.20
C LEU A 244 4.41 -19.35 6.92
N SER A 245 5.74 -19.53 6.96
CA SER A 245 6.34 -20.52 7.87
C SER A 245 6.22 -20.04 9.33
N LYS A 246 6.24 -20.96 10.29
CA LYS A 246 6.13 -20.62 11.71
C LYS A 246 7.21 -19.66 12.17
N GLU A 247 8.44 -19.91 11.75
CA GLU A 247 9.60 -19.10 12.07
C GLU A 247 9.39 -17.65 11.55
N LYS A 248 8.92 -17.53 10.31
CA LYS A 248 8.70 -16.22 9.71
C LYS A 248 7.54 -15.46 10.34
N ALA A 249 6.46 -16.15 10.69
CA ALA A 249 5.33 -15.56 11.39
C ALA A 249 5.73 -15.07 12.79
N ALA A 250 6.52 -15.87 13.54
CA ALA A 250 7.06 -15.47 14.83
C ALA A 250 8.00 -14.25 14.73
N ASP A 251 8.95 -14.27 13.77
CA ASP A 251 9.85 -13.14 13.49
C ASP A 251 9.11 -11.83 13.20
N LEU A 252 7.92 -11.88 12.56
CA LEU A 252 7.12 -10.70 12.30
C LEU A 252 6.40 -10.21 13.55
N LEU A 253 5.78 -11.11 14.32
CA LEU A 253 5.11 -10.78 15.57
C LEU A 253 6.07 -10.18 16.61
N GLU A 254 7.34 -10.63 16.65
CA GLU A 254 8.36 -10.05 17.51
C GLU A 254 8.79 -8.61 17.13
N LYS A 255 8.47 -8.18 15.90
CA LYS A 255 8.80 -6.83 15.43
C LYS A 255 7.65 -5.85 15.63
N MET A 256 6.49 -6.35 15.96
CA MET A 256 5.31 -5.55 16.26
C MET A 256 5.31 -5.17 17.75
N PRO A 257 4.58 -4.12 18.16
CA PRO A 257 4.20 -3.91 19.53
C PRO A 257 3.51 -5.16 20.13
N ALA A 258 3.71 -5.41 21.41
CA ALA A 258 3.22 -6.64 22.01
C ALA A 258 1.68 -6.71 22.06
N ASP A 259 1.01 -5.57 22.23
CA ASP A 259 -0.43 -5.41 22.16
C ASP A 259 -0.98 -5.76 20.77
N GLU A 260 -0.41 -5.20 19.71
CA GLU A 260 -0.80 -5.52 18.33
C GLU A 260 -0.56 -7.01 17.99
N ALA A 261 0.55 -7.57 18.48
CA ALA A 261 0.82 -8.99 18.31
C ALA A 261 -0.20 -9.86 19.09
N ALA A 262 -0.65 -9.42 20.25
CA ALA A 262 -1.66 -10.11 21.05
C ALA A 262 -3.03 -10.07 20.35
N ASP A 263 -3.44 -8.92 19.82
CA ASP A 263 -4.71 -8.76 19.11
C ASP A 263 -4.78 -9.68 17.88
N ILE A 264 -3.71 -9.76 17.09
CA ILE A 264 -3.65 -10.67 15.94
C ILE A 264 -3.70 -12.15 16.40
N LEU A 265 -3.02 -12.48 17.48
CA LEU A 265 -2.99 -13.85 17.98
C LEU A 265 -4.35 -14.28 18.58
N ASP A 266 -5.13 -13.36 19.16
CA ASP A 266 -6.47 -13.66 19.69
C ASP A 266 -7.44 -14.13 18.60
N GLU A 267 -7.26 -13.69 17.36
CA GLU A 267 -8.04 -14.11 16.18
C GLU A 267 -7.66 -15.52 15.64
N LEU A 268 -6.59 -16.14 16.18
CA LEU A 268 -6.10 -17.44 15.73
C LEU A 268 -6.64 -18.60 16.59
N GLU A 269 -6.64 -19.81 16.02
CA GLU A 269 -6.89 -21.01 16.81
C GLU A 269 -5.84 -21.20 17.92
N HIS A 270 -6.24 -21.50 19.13
CA HIS A 270 -5.39 -21.65 20.32
C HIS A 270 -4.15 -22.53 20.09
N THR A 271 -4.28 -23.61 19.31
CA THR A 271 -3.14 -24.48 18.95
C THR A 271 -2.09 -23.73 18.16
N LYS A 272 -2.50 -22.84 17.27
CA LYS A 272 -1.60 -22.02 16.44
C LYS A 272 -0.95 -20.92 17.26
N VAL A 273 -1.70 -20.29 18.16
CA VAL A 273 -1.16 -19.30 19.12
C VAL A 273 0.00 -19.91 19.90
N GLU A 274 -0.20 -21.07 20.53
CA GLU A 274 0.85 -21.73 21.29
C GLU A 274 2.06 -22.14 20.43
N GLU A 275 1.84 -22.53 19.17
CA GLU A 275 2.93 -22.82 18.23
C GLU A 275 3.77 -21.59 17.93
N LEU A 276 3.16 -20.43 17.69
CA LEU A 276 3.84 -19.18 17.40
C LEU A 276 4.55 -18.62 18.63
N LEU A 277 3.86 -18.56 19.79
CA LEU A 277 4.46 -18.12 21.04
C LEU A 277 5.67 -18.95 21.49
N ASN A 278 5.69 -20.26 21.17
CA ASN A 278 6.83 -21.12 21.46
C ASN A 278 8.01 -20.94 20.47
N GLU A 279 7.76 -20.37 19.29
CA GLU A 279 8.80 -20.07 18.30
C GLU A 279 9.42 -18.69 18.55
N MET A 280 8.66 -17.75 19.16
CA MET A 280 9.13 -16.40 19.53
C MET A 280 10.22 -16.44 20.62
N ASP A 281 10.99 -15.36 20.67
CA ASP A 281 11.93 -15.10 21.77
C ASP A 281 11.18 -15.08 23.11
N LYS A 282 11.83 -15.60 24.15
CA LYS A 282 11.22 -15.80 25.45
C LYS A 282 10.63 -14.52 26.05
N SER A 283 11.33 -13.38 25.93
CA SER A 283 10.86 -12.10 26.48
C SER A 283 9.59 -11.63 25.78
N SER A 284 9.60 -11.59 24.45
CA SER A 284 8.45 -11.16 23.64
C SER A 284 7.25 -12.09 23.85
N SER A 285 7.48 -13.40 23.88
CA SER A 285 6.43 -14.40 24.15
C SER A 285 5.81 -14.28 25.53
N GLU A 286 6.60 -13.97 26.58
CA GLU A 286 6.07 -13.74 27.93
C GLU A 286 5.19 -12.49 27.98
N GLU A 287 5.62 -11.40 27.34
CA GLU A 287 4.91 -10.13 27.28
C GLU A 287 3.56 -10.27 26.54
N VAL A 288 3.57 -10.88 25.36
CA VAL A 288 2.32 -11.15 24.62
C VAL A 288 1.38 -12.09 25.38
N ARG A 289 1.90 -13.12 26.09
CA ARG A 289 1.08 -13.99 26.93
C ARG A 289 0.39 -13.24 28.06
N GLU A 290 1.07 -12.30 28.71
CA GLU A 290 0.49 -11.47 29.76
C GLU A 290 -0.69 -10.63 29.22
N LEU A 291 -0.57 -10.09 28.01
CA LEU A 291 -1.64 -9.33 27.36
C LEU A 291 -2.85 -10.22 27.00
N LEU A 292 -2.60 -11.41 26.46
CA LEU A 292 -3.65 -12.39 26.14
C LEU A 292 -4.41 -12.93 27.36
N GLU A 293 -3.92 -12.76 28.60
CA GLU A 293 -4.61 -13.15 29.82
C GLU A 293 -5.72 -12.16 30.25
N TYR A 294 -5.69 -10.91 29.72
CA TYR A 294 -6.72 -9.92 30.04
C TYR A 294 -8.03 -10.23 29.31
N PRO A 295 -9.18 -9.98 29.98
CA PRO A 295 -10.48 -10.05 29.30
C PRO A 295 -10.62 -8.96 28.23
N ASP A 296 -11.23 -9.24 27.09
CA ASP A 296 -11.41 -8.34 25.92
C ASP A 296 -11.96 -6.95 26.27
N LYS A 297 -12.66 -6.77 27.38
CA LYS A 297 -13.24 -5.50 27.82
C LYS A 297 -12.44 -4.78 28.88
N ALA A 298 -11.36 -5.35 29.32
CA ALA A 298 -10.49 -4.75 30.34
C ALA A 298 -9.50 -3.78 29.64
N VAL A 299 -9.14 -2.71 30.32
CA VAL A 299 -8.13 -1.75 29.84
C VAL A 299 -6.79 -2.45 29.55
N GLY A 300 -6.48 -3.52 30.31
CA GLY A 300 -5.26 -4.31 30.10
C GLY A 300 -5.17 -4.99 28.74
N SER A 301 -6.31 -5.28 28.06
CA SER A 301 -6.28 -5.93 26.74
C SER A 301 -5.87 -4.99 25.60
N ILE A 302 -6.00 -3.68 25.78
CA ILE A 302 -5.68 -2.68 24.77
C ILE A 302 -4.50 -1.77 25.19
N MET A 303 -3.74 -2.15 26.21
CA MET A 303 -2.62 -1.36 26.69
C MET A 303 -1.33 -1.75 25.96
N SER A 304 -0.57 -0.75 25.55
CA SER A 304 0.80 -0.94 25.10
C SER A 304 1.75 -1.05 26.29
N THR A 305 2.71 -1.95 26.20
CA THR A 305 3.82 -2.09 27.14
C THR A 305 5.04 -1.22 26.76
N ASP A 306 4.96 -0.53 25.61
CA ASP A 306 6.00 0.36 25.10
C ASP A 306 5.95 1.75 25.76
N PHE A 307 6.56 1.90 26.91
CA PHE A 307 6.63 3.16 27.63
C PHE A 307 8.00 3.42 28.26
N MET A 308 8.30 4.68 28.54
CA MET A 308 9.56 5.09 29.18
C MET A 308 9.33 5.58 30.61
N THR A 309 10.05 4.99 31.57
CA THR A 309 10.04 5.39 32.98
C THR A 309 11.31 6.11 33.38
N PHE A 310 11.21 7.09 34.30
CA PHE A 310 12.31 7.91 34.76
C PHE A 310 12.20 8.19 36.26
N ASP A 311 13.36 8.32 36.94
CA ASP A 311 13.39 8.78 38.34
C ASP A 311 13.07 10.28 38.45
N LYS A 312 12.28 10.66 39.45
CA LYS A 312 11.82 12.04 39.70
C LYS A 312 12.95 13.05 39.88
N ASN A 313 14.18 12.61 40.20
CA ASN A 313 15.32 13.50 40.43
C ASN A 313 16.12 13.77 39.13
N MET A 314 15.85 13.08 38.05
CA MET A 314 16.46 13.37 36.76
C MET A 314 16.08 14.77 36.28
N THR A 315 17.00 15.45 35.59
CA THR A 315 16.71 16.73 34.96
C THR A 315 16.04 16.53 33.60
N VAL A 316 15.33 17.56 33.14
CA VAL A 316 14.75 17.59 31.79
C VAL A 316 15.80 17.26 30.72
N ASN A 317 16.98 17.82 30.85
CA ASN A 317 18.10 17.58 29.92
C ASN A 317 18.56 16.11 29.91
N ASP A 318 18.63 15.47 31.08
CA ASP A 318 19.01 14.06 31.18
C ASP A 318 18.00 13.17 30.49
N VAL A 319 16.70 13.40 30.72
CA VAL A 319 15.60 12.65 30.11
C VAL A 319 15.61 12.80 28.59
N ILE A 320 15.71 14.03 28.06
CA ILE A 320 15.79 14.26 26.61
C ILE A 320 17.03 13.57 26.01
N THR A 321 18.13 13.49 26.76
CA THR A 321 19.34 12.79 26.30
C THR A 321 19.13 11.30 26.22
N VAL A 322 18.41 10.69 27.17
CA VAL A 322 18.03 9.26 27.14
C VAL A 322 17.11 8.99 25.97
N ILE A 323 16.02 9.77 25.80
CA ILE A 323 15.08 9.61 24.69
C ILE A 323 15.80 9.67 23.33
N ARG A 324 16.73 10.62 23.15
CA ARG A 324 17.51 10.72 21.91
C ARG A 324 18.45 9.55 21.67
N LYS A 325 18.92 8.92 22.73
CA LYS A 325 19.80 7.76 22.65
C LYS A 325 19.03 6.49 22.33
N GLU A 326 17.94 6.24 23.04
CA GLU A 326 17.12 5.03 22.89
C GLU A 326 16.27 5.06 21.62
N LYS A 327 15.88 6.27 21.14
CA LYS A 327 15.07 6.48 19.91
C LYS A 327 13.79 5.64 19.90
N PRO A 328 12.95 5.76 20.92
CA PRO A 328 11.68 5.03 20.95
C PRO A 328 10.82 5.41 19.74
N GLU A 329 9.88 4.55 19.39
CA GLU A 329 8.93 4.81 18.31
C GLU A 329 8.11 6.07 18.61
N PRO A 330 8.01 7.06 17.69
CA PRO A 330 7.34 8.33 17.94
C PRO A 330 5.84 8.19 18.28
N SER A 331 5.15 7.19 17.77
CA SER A 331 3.74 6.89 18.02
C SER A 331 3.45 6.59 19.49
N TYR A 332 4.38 5.95 20.21
CA TYR A 332 4.19 5.55 21.61
C TYR A 332 4.70 6.57 22.64
N ILE A 333 5.47 7.59 22.23
CA ILE A 333 6.08 8.54 23.16
C ILE A 333 5.26 9.83 23.35
N HIS A 334 3.99 9.74 23.67
CA HIS A 334 3.16 10.91 23.98
C HIS A 334 3.48 11.53 25.37
N SER A 335 3.88 10.70 26.31
CA SER A 335 4.22 11.06 27.69
C SER A 335 5.38 10.24 28.20
N ILE A 336 6.10 10.80 29.18
CA ILE A 336 7.04 10.05 30.01
C ILE A 336 6.43 9.78 31.38
N PHE A 337 6.78 8.66 31.98
CA PHE A 337 6.26 8.23 33.27
C PHE A 337 7.32 8.32 34.36
N ILE A 338 6.90 8.71 35.53
CA ILE A 338 7.80 8.89 36.67
C ILE A 338 7.46 7.81 37.69
N VAL A 339 8.47 7.03 38.07
CA VAL A 339 8.39 6.00 39.09
C VAL A 339 9.28 6.32 40.26
N ASP A 340 9.06 5.70 41.41
CA ASP A 340 9.96 5.76 42.55
C ASP A 340 10.94 4.60 42.53
N GLN A 341 11.79 4.52 43.59
CA GLN A 341 12.83 3.49 43.71
C GLN A 341 12.28 2.05 43.89
N THR A 342 10.97 1.91 44.01
CA THR A 342 10.26 0.63 44.15
C THR A 342 9.34 0.39 42.96
N ASP A 343 9.61 1.03 41.82
CA ASP A 343 8.88 0.99 40.57
C ASP A 343 7.38 1.39 40.64
N LYS A 344 7.01 2.11 41.72
CA LYS A 344 5.65 2.61 41.88
C LYS A 344 5.45 3.90 41.12
N PHE A 345 4.35 3.98 40.41
CA PHE A 345 3.96 5.13 39.60
C PHE A 345 3.76 6.39 40.48
N LEU A 346 4.34 7.50 40.05
CA LEU A 346 4.21 8.79 40.72
C LEU A 346 3.48 9.83 39.87
N SER A 347 3.78 9.90 38.57
CA SER A 347 3.20 10.90 37.67
C SER A 347 3.48 10.59 36.20
N ALA A 348 2.73 11.23 35.32
CA ALA A 348 2.99 11.32 33.89
C ALA A 348 3.30 12.78 33.51
N ILE A 349 4.22 12.97 32.57
CA ILE A 349 4.54 14.30 32.00
C ILE A 349 4.40 14.20 30.47
N PRO A 350 3.45 14.94 29.86
CA PRO A 350 3.36 15.01 28.41
C PRO A 350 4.69 15.48 27.79
N LEU A 351 5.09 14.86 26.70
CA LEU A 351 6.36 15.19 26.00
C LEU A 351 6.45 16.67 25.64
N ALA A 352 5.32 17.28 25.21
CA ALA A 352 5.26 18.70 24.94
C ALA A 352 5.62 19.59 26.15
N LYS A 353 5.20 19.18 27.37
CA LYS A 353 5.56 19.88 28.61
C LYS A 353 7.03 19.71 28.94
N LEU A 354 7.58 18.52 28.71
CA LEU A 354 9.01 18.27 28.89
C LEU A 354 9.86 19.19 27.99
N ILE A 355 9.49 19.29 26.70
CA ILE A 355 10.23 20.07 25.69
C ILE A 355 10.24 21.58 26.01
N VAL A 356 9.13 22.13 26.53
CA VAL A 356 9.05 23.56 26.85
C VAL A 356 9.57 23.92 28.25
N SER A 357 9.95 22.92 29.06
CA SER A 357 10.50 23.11 30.40
C SER A 357 12.00 23.48 30.35
N GLU A 358 12.49 24.23 31.36
CA GLU A 358 13.89 24.55 31.44
C GLU A 358 14.74 23.29 31.64
N PRO A 359 15.87 23.12 30.91
CA PRO A 359 16.69 21.90 30.93
C PRO A 359 17.22 21.48 32.29
N THR A 360 17.39 22.46 33.20
CA THR A 360 17.97 22.24 34.56
C THR A 360 16.92 21.84 35.61
N LEU A 361 15.65 21.96 35.30
CA LEU A 361 14.58 21.55 36.23
C LEU A 361 14.57 20.02 36.38
N THR A 362 14.28 19.55 37.57
CA THR A 362 14.05 18.12 37.83
C THR A 362 12.61 17.76 37.50
N LEU A 363 12.36 16.49 37.13
CA LEU A 363 11.01 15.98 36.86
C LEU A 363 10.06 16.21 38.05
N LYS A 364 10.58 16.10 39.28
CA LYS A 364 9.83 16.41 40.51
C LYS A 364 9.25 17.83 40.53
N GLN A 365 9.91 18.79 39.91
CA GLN A 365 9.50 20.21 39.89
C GLN A 365 8.39 20.46 38.85
N ILE A 366 8.35 19.66 37.80
CA ILE A 366 7.42 19.84 36.67
C ILE A 366 6.29 18.78 36.61
N MET A 367 6.39 17.68 37.38
CA MET A 367 5.36 16.60 37.40
C MET A 367 4.02 17.11 37.91
N GLN A 368 2.96 16.41 37.52
CA GLN A 368 1.60 16.66 38.02
C GLN A 368 1.43 16.06 39.43
N LYS A 369 0.66 16.75 40.28
CA LYS A 369 0.44 16.26 41.66
C LYS A 369 -0.60 15.13 41.75
N ASN A 370 -1.59 15.15 40.85
CA ASN A 370 -2.67 14.15 40.80
C ASN A 370 -2.86 13.75 39.32
N PRO A 371 -2.05 12.84 38.81
CA PRO A 371 -2.23 12.35 37.45
C PRO A 371 -3.52 11.54 37.34
N VAL A 372 -4.14 11.57 36.16
CA VAL A 372 -5.25 10.67 35.82
C VAL A 372 -4.62 9.31 35.50
N VAL A 373 -5.17 8.26 36.08
CA VAL A 373 -4.73 6.88 35.86
C VAL A 373 -5.96 5.98 35.69
N VAL A 374 -5.77 4.83 35.12
CA VAL A 374 -6.74 3.72 35.08
C VAL A 374 -6.07 2.45 35.58
N TYR A 375 -6.85 1.46 35.91
CA TYR A 375 -6.34 0.16 36.32
C TYR A 375 -6.52 -0.85 35.20
N ASP A 376 -5.66 -1.83 35.14
CA ASP A 376 -5.63 -2.91 34.16
C ASP A 376 -6.95 -3.68 34.06
N ASP A 377 -7.67 -3.82 35.19
CA ASP A 377 -8.96 -4.46 35.27
C ASP A 377 -10.19 -3.51 35.18
N ASP A 378 -9.97 -2.22 34.89
CA ASP A 378 -11.06 -1.29 34.60
C ASP A 378 -11.66 -1.57 33.20
N GLU A 379 -12.95 -1.16 32.98
CA GLU A 379 -13.61 -1.33 31.69
C GLU A 379 -13.16 -0.23 30.69
N ILE A 380 -13.01 -0.58 29.42
CA ILE A 380 -12.60 0.33 28.31
C ILE A 380 -13.54 1.55 28.21
N ASP A 381 -14.85 1.38 28.42
CA ASP A 381 -15.82 2.48 28.43
C ASP A 381 -15.46 3.56 29.47
N THR A 382 -14.95 3.16 30.64
CA THR A 382 -14.48 4.09 31.68
C THR A 382 -13.27 4.89 31.22
N LEU A 383 -12.33 4.25 30.54
CA LEU A 383 -11.17 4.89 29.95
C LEU A 383 -11.56 5.92 28.88
N ALA A 384 -12.48 5.56 27.96
CA ALA A 384 -12.97 6.47 26.93
C ALA A 384 -13.61 7.75 27.52
N GLU A 385 -14.40 7.62 28.63
CA GLU A 385 -14.94 8.78 29.35
C GLU A 385 -13.85 9.67 29.94
N LEU A 386 -12.80 9.08 30.54
CA LEU A 386 -11.68 9.82 31.13
C LEU A 386 -10.88 10.57 30.08
N VAL A 387 -10.53 9.92 28.96
CA VAL A 387 -9.81 10.52 27.83
C VAL A 387 -10.58 11.71 27.27
N SER A 388 -11.89 11.54 27.01
CA SER A 388 -12.76 12.60 26.53
C SER A 388 -12.87 13.77 27.52
N LYS A 389 -13.00 13.48 28.82
CA LYS A 389 -13.18 14.49 29.88
C LYS A 389 -11.94 15.34 30.11
N TYR A 390 -10.77 14.72 30.09
CA TYR A 390 -9.51 15.39 30.44
C TYR A 390 -8.65 15.72 29.22
N ASN A 391 -9.09 15.38 28.01
CA ASN A 391 -8.40 15.58 26.73
C ASN A 391 -6.95 15.01 26.78
N LEU A 392 -6.87 13.73 27.17
CA LEU A 392 -5.60 13.02 27.32
C LEU A 392 -5.23 12.35 25.98
N HIS A 393 -3.95 12.31 25.68
CA HIS A 393 -3.40 11.57 24.53
C HIS A 393 -2.85 10.20 24.91
N ALA A 394 -2.47 10.05 26.17
CA ALA A 394 -1.99 8.79 26.73
C ALA A 394 -2.39 8.71 28.22
N VAL A 395 -2.81 7.55 28.65
CA VAL A 395 -3.25 7.28 30.02
C VAL A 395 -2.43 6.13 30.60
N PRO A 396 -1.72 6.32 31.73
CA PRO A 396 -1.00 5.23 32.39
C PRO A 396 -1.97 4.21 32.98
N VAL A 397 -1.69 2.94 32.74
CA VAL A 397 -2.39 1.79 33.29
C VAL A 397 -1.61 1.23 34.46
N LEU A 398 -2.25 1.08 35.60
CA LEU A 398 -1.64 0.59 36.84
C LEU A 398 -2.30 -0.72 37.29
N ASN A 399 -1.48 -1.55 37.92
CA ASN A 399 -2.06 -2.68 38.72
C ASN A 399 -2.57 -2.17 40.06
N ARG A 400 -3.26 -3.05 40.82
CA ARG A 400 -3.79 -2.73 42.15
C ARG A 400 -2.68 -2.49 43.19
N SER A 401 -1.44 -2.76 42.90
CA SER A 401 -0.27 -2.41 43.71
C SER A 401 0.32 -1.02 43.39
N HIS A 402 -0.29 -0.27 42.45
CA HIS A 402 0.18 1.03 41.93
C HIS A 402 1.51 0.97 41.15
N GLU A 403 1.80 -0.16 40.58
CA GLU A 403 2.89 -0.31 39.60
C GLU A 403 2.37 -0.01 38.20
N LEU A 404 3.23 0.54 37.36
CA LEU A 404 2.89 0.85 35.97
C LEU A 404 3.00 -0.42 35.11
N GLU A 405 1.89 -0.89 34.56
CA GLU A 405 1.82 -2.08 33.70
C GLU A 405 1.85 -1.71 32.21
N GLY A 406 1.25 -0.56 31.85
CA GLY A 406 1.18 -0.15 30.47
C GLY A 406 0.73 1.29 30.29
N VAL A 407 0.48 1.63 29.05
CA VAL A 407 -0.11 2.90 28.63
C VAL A 407 -1.16 2.62 27.56
N VAL A 408 -2.29 3.34 27.59
CA VAL A 408 -3.23 3.35 26.46
C VAL A 408 -3.16 4.70 25.80
N VAL A 409 -2.95 4.73 24.49
CA VAL A 409 -3.01 5.93 23.68
C VAL A 409 -4.41 6.11 23.06
N ILE A 410 -4.72 7.34 22.63
CA ILE A 410 -6.07 7.66 22.14
C ILE A 410 -6.40 6.88 20.87
N GLU A 411 -5.41 6.58 20.06
CA GLU A 411 -5.52 5.85 18.81
C GLU A 411 -6.11 4.45 19.04
N ASP A 412 -5.63 3.70 20.04
CA ASP A 412 -6.09 2.34 20.39
C ASP A 412 -7.57 2.35 20.80
N ILE A 413 -7.96 3.34 21.63
CA ILE A 413 -9.36 3.52 22.03
C ILE A 413 -10.26 3.80 20.83
N VAL A 414 -9.80 4.61 19.87
CA VAL A 414 -10.56 4.93 18.67
C VAL A 414 -10.71 3.69 17.80
N HIS A 415 -9.66 2.89 17.67
CA HIS A 415 -9.67 1.64 16.91
C HIS A 415 -10.70 0.64 17.50
N ASP A 416 -10.62 0.38 18.78
CA ASP A 416 -11.56 -0.51 19.49
C ASP A 416 -13.02 -0.06 19.33
N LEU A 417 -13.33 1.21 19.62
CA LEU A 417 -14.68 1.76 19.49
C LEU A 417 -15.21 1.77 18.04
N MET A 418 -14.34 1.88 17.03
CA MET A 418 -14.74 1.81 15.63
C MET A 418 -14.91 0.38 15.14
N GLY A 419 -14.10 -0.56 15.62
CA GLY A 419 -14.22 -1.98 15.37
C GLY A 419 -15.57 -2.54 15.83
N GLU A 420 -16.03 -2.22 17.06
CA GLU A 420 -17.35 -2.60 17.56
C GLU A 420 -18.53 -2.05 16.73
N ARG A 421 -18.37 -0.91 16.06
CA ARG A 421 -19.41 -0.34 15.18
C ARG A 421 -19.51 -1.01 13.82
N LYS A 422 -18.45 -1.62 13.33
CA LYS A 422 -18.48 -2.37 12.04
C LYS A 422 -19.16 -3.74 12.18
N THR A 423 -19.20 -4.33 13.37
CA THR A 423 -19.77 -5.65 13.66
C THR A 423 -21.25 -5.66 14.03
N LYS A 424 -21.93 -4.51 14.11
CA LYS A 424 -23.38 -4.34 14.31
C LYS A 424 -24.08 -3.85 13.05
#